data_bb0983bb1a33c094c933202c43ce03be
#
_entry.id   bb0983bb1a33c094c933202c43ce03be
#
_cell.length_a   1.000
_cell.length_b   1.000
_cell.length_c   1.000
_cell.angle_alpha   90.00
_cell.angle_beta   90.00
_cell.angle_gamma   90.00
#
_symmetry.space_group_name_H-M   'P 1'
#
loop_
_entity.id
_entity.type
_entity.pdbx_description
1 polymer ?
#
loop_
_entity_poly.entity_id
_entity_poly.type
_entity_poly.pdbx_seq_one_letter_code
_entity_poly.pdbx_strand_id
1 'polypeptide(L)'
;NVPTKNGNIFNSNQYPHALARYAEIGRFVGCQGKDDAEVFENFIAKLEELKEKIGIKKSIHEYGIDEKYFMDTLDDMVEQAFNDQCTAANPRYPLMKEIKELYLKCW
;
A
#
# COMPACT_ATOMS: atom_id res chain seq x y z
N ASN A 1 3.68 -13.13 -13.84
CA ASN A 1 4.00 -12.62 -14.22
C ASN A 1 4.69 -12.26 -14.11
N VAL A 2 5.01 -12.06 -13.73
CA VAL A 2 5.52 -11.64 -13.67
C VAL A 2 5.80 -10.92 -14.41
N PRO A 3 6.50 -10.58 -14.89
CA PRO A 3 6.30 -9.41 -15.44
C PRO A 3 5.31 -9.61 -16.35
N THR A 4 4.55 -8.97 -16.38
CA THR A 4 3.48 -9.08 -17.15
C THR A 4 3.81 -8.73 -18.51
N LYS A 5 3.08 -9.16 -19.41
CA LYS A 5 3.27 -8.87 -20.76
C LYS A 5 3.35 -7.43 -21.08
N ASN A 6 2.81 -6.61 -20.30
CA ASN A 6 2.99 -5.19 -20.45
C ASN A 6 4.12 -4.71 -19.57
N GLY A 7 5.04 -5.58 -19.28
CA GLY A 7 6.16 -5.27 -18.44
C GLY A 7 5.85 -5.38 -16.97
N ASN A 8 4.67 -5.77 -16.64
CA ASN A 8 4.28 -5.94 -15.27
C ASN A 8 4.10 -7.39 -14.93
N ILE A 9 5.14 -8.02 -14.51
CA ILE A 9 5.10 -9.37 -14.09
C ILE A 9 4.27 -9.53 -12.89
N PHE A 10 4.24 -8.56 -12.05
CA PHE A 10 3.57 -8.60 -10.77
C PHE A 10 2.21 -7.95 -10.84
N ASN A 11 1.42 -8.28 -11.86
CA ASN A 11 0.09 -7.75 -11.97
C ASN A 11 -0.87 -8.48 -11.05
N SER A 12 -2.10 -8.03 -11.01
CA SER A 12 -3.11 -8.59 -10.14
C SER A 12 -3.40 -10.07 -10.40
N ASN A 13 -3.06 -10.57 -11.59
CA ASN A 13 -3.27 -11.97 -11.90
C ASN A 13 -2.32 -12.90 -11.15
N GLN A 14 -1.22 -12.36 -10.64
CA GLN A 14 -0.31 -13.14 -9.81
C GLN A 14 -0.95 -13.50 -8.47
N TYR A 15 -1.81 -12.63 -7.98
CA TYR A 15 -2.53 -12.84 -6.72
C TYR A 15 -4.04 -12.66 -6.96
N PRO A 16 -4.66 -13.56 -7.71
CA PRO A 16 -6.05 -13.37 -8.17
C PRO A 16 -7.09 -13.32 -7.05
N HIS A 17 -6.74 -13.82 -5.88
CA HIS A 17 -7.67 -13.85 -4.75
C HIS A 17 -7.48 -12.68 -3.77
N ALA A 18 -6.57 -11.77 -4.04
CA ALA A 18 -6.25 -10.69 -3.11
C ALA A 18 -7.48 -9.84 -2.76
N LEU A 19 -8.22 -9.38 -3.77
CA LEU A 19 -9.40 -8.57 -3.54
C LEU A 19 -10.44 -9.32 -2.69
N ALA A 20 -10.71 -10.57 -3.02
CA ALA A 20 -11.68 -11.37 -2.28
C ALA A 20 -11.26 -11.55 -0.82
N ARG A 21 -9.97 -11.75 -0.56
CA ARG A 21 -9.46 -11.90 0.80
C ARG A 21 -9.57 -10.60 1.59
N TYR A 22 -9.24 -9.47 1.00
CA TYR A 22 -9.42 -8.18 1.65
C TYR A 22 -10.89 -7.88 1.94
N ALA A 23 -11.78 -8.22 1.00
CA ALA A 23 -13.21 -8.05 1.21
C ALA A 23 -13.73 -8.96 2.32
N GLU A 24 -13.23 -10.17 2.41
CA GLU A 24 -13.58 -11.09 3.50
C GLU A 24 -13.21 -10.50 4.85
N ILE A 25 -12.01 -9.94 4.97
CA ILE A 25 -11.57 -9.25 6.20
C ILE A 25 -12.47 -8.06 6.47
N GLY A 26 -12.79 -7.29 5.43
CA GLY A 26 -13.69 -6.14 5.56
C GLY A 26 -15.04 -6.53 6.15
N ARG A 27 -15.64 -7.59 5.62
CA ARG A 27 -16.91 -8.11 6.13
C ARG A 27 -16.80 -8.59 7.57
N PHE A 28 -15.69 -9.23 7.90
CA PHE A 28 -15.44 -9.71 9.25
C PHE A 28 -15.45 -8.55 10.28
N VAL A 29 -14.95 -7.38 9.90
CA VAL A 29 -14.94 -6.20 10.79
C VAL A 29 -16.17 -5.30 10.59
N GLY A 30 -17.19 -5.78 9.89
CA GLY A 30 -18.47 -5.10 9.79
C GLY A 30 -18.65 -4.18 8.58
N CYS A 31 -17.74 -4.19 7.63
CA CYS A 31 -17.91 -3.41 6.40
C CYS A 31 -18.93 -4.07 5.48
N GLN A 32 -19.74 -3.26 4.82
CA GLN A 32 -20.76 -3.73 3.88
C GLN A 32 -20.46 -3.19 2.50
N GLY A 33 -21.09 -3.78 1.50
CA GLY A 33 -20.99 -3.35 0.11
C GLY A 33 -21.70 -4.34 -0.81
N LYS A 34 -22.04 -3.88 -2.01
CA LYS A 34 -22.76 -4.70 -2.98
C LYS A 34 -21.88 -5.77 -3.62
N ASP A 35 -20.57 -5.56 -3.62
CA ASP A 35 -19.59 -6.50 -4.16
C ASP A 35 -18.25 -6.36 -3.41
N ASP A 36 -17.30 -7.19 -3.75
CA ASP A 36 -15.99 -7.20 -3.08
C ASP A 36 -15.26 -5.87 -3.22
N ALA A 37 -15.38 -5.21 -4.35
CA ALA A 37 -14.70 -3.92 -4.57
C ALA A 37 -15.24 -2.85 -3.62
N GLU A 38 -16.56 -2.76 -3.48
CA GLU A 38 -17.17 -1.79 -2.57
C GLU A 38 -16.83 -2.11 -1.10
N VAL A 39 -16.87 -3.39 -0.73
CA VAL A 39 -16.46 -3.79 0.63
C VAL A 39 -15.01 -3.41 0.90
N PHE A 40 -14.13 -3.62 -0.08
CA PHE A 40 -12.73 -3.25 0.03
C PHE A 40 -12.56 -1.74 0.23
N GLU A 41 -13.24 -0.93 -0.56
CA GLU A 41 -13.18 0.54 -0.40
C GLU A 41 -13.68 0.97 1.00
N ASN A 42 -14.76 0.38 1.46
CA ASN A 42 -15.30 0.68 2.79
C ASN A 42 -14.35 0.21 3.90
N PHE A 43 -13.63 -0.89 3.67
CA PHE A 43 -12.63 -1.37 4.60
C PHE A 43 -11.45 -0.38 4.70
N ILE A 44 -10.97 0.12 3.56
CA ILE A 44 -9.91 1.14 3.54
C ILE A 44 -10.37 2.41 4.27
N ALA A 45 -11.60 2.86 4.02
CA ALA A 45 -12.15 4.03 4.71
C ALA A 45 -12.20 3.81 6.23
N LYS A 46 -12.53 2.60 6.66
CA LYS A 46 -12.55 2.26 8.09
C LYS A 46 -11.15 2.31 8.70
N LEU A 47 -10.13 1.87 7.97
CA LEU A 47 -8.74 1.97 8.43
C LEU A 47 -8.30 3.43 8.54
N GLU A 48 -8.66 4.27 7.56
CA GLU A 48 -8.35 5.71 7.62
C GLU A 48 -9.04 6.37 8.82
N GLU A 49 -10.30 6.03 9.09
CA GLU A 49 -11.02 6.52 10.25
C GLU A 49 -10.33 6.11 11.55
N LEU A 50 -9.90 4.87 11.65
CA LEU A 50 -9.17 4.38 12.83
C LEU A 50 -7.87 5.14 13.03
N LYS A 51 -7.10 5.34 11.96
CA LYS A 51 -5.85 6.10 12.02
C LYS A 51 -6.08 7.51 12.55
N GLU A 52 -7.12 8.16 12.08
CA GLU A 52 -7.49 9.50 12.56
C GLU A 52 -7.85 9.48 14.04
N LYS A 53 -8.65 8.51 14.48
CA LYS A 53 -9.06 8.38 15.87
C LYS A 53 -7.89 8.19 16.84
N ILE A 54 -6.87 7.48 16.44
CA ILE A 54 -5.72 7.22 17.30
C ILE A 54 -4.58 8.23 17.10
N GLY A 55 -4.81 9.27 16.30
CA GLY A 55 -3.89 10.39 16.17
C GLY A 55 -2.73 10.16 15.20
N ILE A 56 -2.84 9.20 14.29
CA ILE A 56 -1.84 9.04 13.23
C ILE A 56 -2.04 10.14 12.21
N LYS A 57 -0.98 10.89 11.94
CA LYS A 57 -1.02 12.00 10.98
C LYS A 57 -1.08 11.45 9.56
N LYS A 58 -1.58 12.29 8.64
CA LYS A 58 -1.87 11.85 7.28
C LYS A 58 -0.65 11.76 6.40
N SER A 59 0.43 12.45 6.75
CA SER A 59 1.64 12.47 5.92
C SER A 59 2.90 12.50 6.77
N ILE A 60 4.00 12.14 6.15
CA ILE A 60 5.32 12.21 6.76
C ILE A 60 5.67 13.66 7.10
N HIS A 61 5.29 14.57 6.21
CA HIS A 61 5.55 16.00 6.39
C HIS A 61 4.94 16.53 7.70
N GLU A 62 3.75 16.07 8.06
CA GLU A 62 3.07 16.52 9.27
C GLU A 62 3.80 16.13 10.56
N TYR A 63 4.74 15.19 10.49
CA TYR A 63 5.59 14.83 11.63
C TYR A 63 6.82 15.74 11.77
N GLY A 64 6.95 16.76 10.94
CA GLY A 64 8.04 17.73 11.03
C GLY A 64 9.35 17.28 10.39
N ILE A 65 9.30 16.33 9.50
CA ILE A 65 10.48 15.88 8.77
C ILE A 65 10.87 16.96 7.75
N ASP A 66 12.16 17.25 7.65
CA ASP A 66 12.67 18.21 6.68
C ASP A 66 12.55 17.65 5.26
N GLU A 67 12.01 18.48 4.35
CA GLU A 67 11.77 18.06 2.97
C GLU A 67 13.07 17.68 2.25
N LYS A 68 14.12 18.50 2.43
CA LYS A 68 15.40 18.22 1.80
C LYS A 68 15.97 16.90 2.28
N TYR A 69 15.91 16.65 3.57
CA TYR A 69 16.37 15.40 4.15
C TYR A 69 15.58 14.21 3.59
N PHE A 70 14.26 14.34 3.51
CA PHE A 70 13.42 13.29 2.92
C PHE A 70 13.81 13.00 1.48
N MET A 71 13.95 14.02 0.66
CA MET A 71 14.28 13.86 -0.75
C MET A 71 15.70 13.32 -0.96
N ASP A 72 16.66 13.76 -0.14
CA ASP A 72 18.04 13.29 -0.25
C ASP A 72 18.19 11.82 0.14
N THR A 73 17.34 11.31 1.02
CA THR A 73 17.40 9.92 1.48
C THR A 73 16.41 9.00 0.77
N LEU A 74 15.54 9.54 -0.07
CA LEU A 74 14.44 8.79 -0.67
C LEU A 74 14.90 7.56 -1.46
N ASP A 75 15.90 7.71 -2.32
CA ASP A 75 16.36 6.60 -3.16
C ASP A 75 16.99 5.49 -2.32
N ASP A 76 17.70 5.84 -1.27
CA ASP A 76 18.27 4.84 -0.34
C ASP A 76 17.15 4.11 0.42
N MET A 77 16.14 4.83 0.89
CA MET A 77 14.99 4.20 1.54
C MET A 77 14.25 3.25 0.61
N VAL A 78 14.11 3.63 -0.65
CA VAL A 78 13.45 2.78 -1.66
C VAL A 78 14.24 1.49 -1.86
N GLU A 79 15.56 1.59 -2.00
CA GLU A 79 16.43 0.41 -2.18
C GLU A 79 16.34 -0.51 -0.97
N GLN A 80 16.43 0.02 0.23
CA GLN A 80 16.32 -0.77 1.44
C GLN A 80 14.95 -1.43 1.57
N ALA A 81 13.88 -0.72 1.28
CA ALA A 81 12.54 -1.28 1.30
C ALA A 81 12.36 -2.39 0.26
N PHE A 82 12.92 -2.21 -0.93
CA PHE A 82 12.85 -3.23 -1.97
C PHE A 82 13.59 -4.51 -1.56
N ASN A 83 14.73 -4.36 -0.89
CA ASN A 83 15.56 -5.49 -0.47
C ASN A 83 15.11 -6.11 0.85
N ASP A 84 14.13 -5.53 1.51
CA ASP A 84 13.62 -6.09 2.76
C ASP A 84 12.93 -7.43 2.51
N GLN A 85 13.23 -8.40 3.37
CA GLN A 85 12.69 -9.75 3.22
C GLN A 85 11.15 -9.79 3.27
N CYS A 86 10.53 -8.85 3.94
CA CYS A 86 9.08 -8.80 4.08
C CYS A 86 8.39 -8.25 2.84
N THR A 87 9.10 -7.53 1.98
CA THR A 87 8.52 -6.94 0.79
C THR A 87 7.96 -7.99 -0.16
N ALA A 88 8.63 -9.14 -0.25
CA ALA A 88 8.17 -10.24 -1.11
C ALA A 88 6.88 -10.90 -0.58
N ALA A 89 6.52 -10.68 0.66
CA ALA A 89 5.30 -11.24 1.23
C ALA A 89 4.04 -10.44 0.89
N ASN A 90 4.20 -9.26 0.28
CA ASN A 90 3.05 -8.46 -0.15
C ASN A 90 2.28 -9.20 -1.26
N PRO A 91 0.94 -9.14 -1.26
CA PRO A 91 0.13 -9.80 -2.30
C PRO A 91 0.53 -9.40 -3.73
N ARG A 92 1.03 -8.20 -3.90
CA ARG A 92 1.62 -7.74 -5.16
C ARG A 92 3.07 -7.34 -4.91
N TYR A 93 4.02 -7.99 -5.58
CA TYR A 93 5.44 -7.67 -5.43
C TYR A 93 5.70 -6.29 -6.04
N PRO A 94 6.10 -5.29 -5.25
CA PRO A 94 6.30 -3.94 -5.77
C PRO A 94 7.63 -3.79 -6.48
N LEU A 95 7.64 -2.97 -7.52
CA LEU A 95 8.87 -2.55 -8.18
C LEU A 95 9.45 -1.36 -7.40
N MET A 96 10.76 -1.13 -7.53
CA MET A 96 11.40 0.01 -6.87
C MET A 96 10.74 1.34 -7.22
N LYS A 97 10.37 1.50 -8.49
CA LYS A 97 9.64 2.69 -8.93
C LYS A 97 8.33 2.88 -8.18
N GLU A 98 7.60 1.80 -7.98
CA GLU A 98 6.32 1.85 -7.27
C GLU A 98 6.50 2.16 -5.79
N ILE A 99 7.55 1.62 -5.17
CA ILE A 99 7.90 1.93 -3.78
C ILE A 99 8.21 3.43 -3.66
N LYS A 100 8.96 3.98 -4.60
CA LYS A 100 9.26 5.41 -4.63
C LYS A 100 8.00 6.26 -4.72
N GLU A 101 7.08 5.87 -5.61
CA GLU A 101 5.79 6.55 -5.75
C GLU A 101 4.98 6.50 -4.45
N LEU A 102 5.02 5.37 -3.73
CA LEU A 102 4.34 5.26 -2.44
C LEU A 102 4.94 6.22 -1.41
N TYR A 103 6.27 6.28 -1.29
CA TYR A 103 6.90 7.23 -0.38
C TYR A 103 6.49 8.67 -0.71
N LEU A 104 6.50 9.04 -1.99
CA LEU A 104 6.10 10.39 -2.41
C LEU A 104 4.63 10.68 -2.10
N LYS A 105 3.76 9.67 -2.20
CA LYS A 105 2.35 9.84 -1.81
C LYS A 105 2.16 9.97 -0.30
N CYS A 106 3.10 9.44 0.46
CA CYS A 106 3.05 9.53 1.91
C CYS A 106 3.65 10.84 2.45
N TRP A 107 4.31 11.63 1.60
CA TRP A 107 4.90 12.91 1.97
C TRP A 107 3.85 13.97 2.20
#